data_92436635a48333d2a941e31f3970ef5b
#
_entry.id   92436635a48333d2a941e31f3970ef5b
#
_cell.length_a   1.000
_cell.length_b   1.000
_cell.length_c   1.000
_cell.angle_alpha   90.00
_cell.angle_beta   90.00
_cell.angle_gamma   90.00
#
_symmetry.space_group_name_H-M   'P 1'
#
loop_
_entity.id
_entity.type
_entity.pdbx_description
1 polymer ?
#
loop_
_entity_poly.entity_id
_entity_poly.type
_entity_poly.pdbx_seq_one_letter_code
_entity_poly.pdbx_strand_id
1 'polypeptide(L)'
;MTEKQAEAWQVLTDSVTRSIWYWGGAGWGKSYIWVMWLWYMAQRYPGTRWFIGRRELSNLMKTTVNTYYKLGQDYNIPAKFMWRLDKKYNIIRFENGSEILLLDCATQPADPLFTRFGSLELTGWFIDEANEIDEQAVTILKTRIARQKNKEYWLVPKLLCTFNPDQGRVKRTFYTPWKSWTLPPDTVFIPSLATDNDYIDPAYIEQLRNTTDEITKQRLLYWNFDWSGEAGKLFRHDEIEDLFETYVEKSDVTYISVDVARLWDDKTVICIWKGLECIKIIQYERNTIPEIAERIKDLEQMYYVSRRNIVVDSDWVWGWLADMLRWCTNFVNNSSPYKLESEKKGYVIRNYANLKAQCYFKLKEMMEKRLIRVYADGVIRDKLSEELENIFITGIDTDWKVKVEDKKELKKRINRSPDFADAIMFRMIFLVEQLEQDENSFTGTYEVDWDSILY
;
A
#
# COMPACT_ATOMS: atom_id res chain seq x y z
N MET A 1 -32.17 12.12 -0.52
CA MET A 1 -31.31 11.14 0.19
C MET A 1 -31.53 9.81 -0.48
N THR A 2 -30.47 9.16 -0.94
CA THR A 2 -30.55 7.81 -1.52
C THR A 2 -30.78 6.75 -0.44
N GLU A 3 -31.16 5.53 -0.84
CA GLU A 3 -31.34 4.42 0.12
C GLU A 3 -30.05 4.14 0.95
N LYS A 4 -28.88 4.16 0.28
CA LYS A 4 -27.58 3.98 0.95
C LYS A 4 -27.22 5.15 1.87
N GLN A 5 -27.61 6.35 1.55
CA GLN A 5 -27.46 7.49 2.45
C GLN A 5 -28.40 7.38 3.66
N ALA A 6 -29.60 6.83 3.48
CA ALA A 6 -30.53 6.58 4.59
C ALA A 6 -30.01 5.50 5.53
N GLU A 7 -29.44 4.40 4.99
CA GLU A 7 -28.72 3.37 5.75
C GLU A 7 -27.57 4.00 6.56
N ALA A 8 -26.76 4.81 5.92
CA ALA A 8 -25.67 5.53 6.58
C ALA A 8 -26.18 6.46 7.69
N TRP A 9 -27.26 7.17 7.46
CA TRP A 9 -27.84 8.07 8.47
C TRP A 9 -28.31 7.31 9.72
N GLN A 10 -28.90 6.14 9.54
CA GLN A 10 -29.32 5.30 10.68
C GLN A 10 -28.14 4.92 11.59
N VAL A 11 -27.06 4.41 11.01
CA VAL A 11 -25.87 4.03 11.82
C VAL A 11 -25.09 5.24 12.35
N LEU A 12 -25.20 6.40 11.70
CA LEU A 12 -24.63 7.66 12.17
C LEU A 12 -25.34 8.19 13.40
N THR A 13 -26.64 7.91 13.54
CA THR A 13 -27.50 8.42 14.62
C THR A 13 -27.81 7.38 15.68
N ASP A 14 -27.41 6.12 15.50
CA ASP A 14 -27.59 5.08 16.51
C ASP A 14 -26.63 5.26 17.72
N SER A 15 -26.87 4.50 18.78
CA SER A 15 -26.08 4.51 20.01
C SER A 15 -25.07 3.36 20.13
N VAL A 16 -24.88 2.55 19.09
CA VAL A 16 -24.07 1.33 19.11
C VAL A 16 -22.85 1.45 18.21
N THR A 17 -23.07 1.87 16.97
CA THR A 17 -22.02 1.92 15.94
C THR A 17 -20.97 2.98 16.26
N ARG A 18 -19.70 2.61 16.20
CA ARG A 18 -18.56 3.51 16.42
C ARG A 18 -17.75 3.76 15.19
N SER A 19 -17.57 2.75 14.34
CA SER A 19 -16.73 2.82 13.15
C SER A 19 -17.57 2.58 11.90
N ILE A 20 -17.61 3.55 11.01
CA ILE A 20 -18.45 3.50 9.81
C ILE A 20 -17.55 3.71 8.59
N TRP A 21 -17.52 2.71 7.72
CA TRP A 21 -16.73 2.68 6.51
C TRP A 21 -17.66 2.69 5.31
N TYR A 22 -17.77 3.86 4.70
CA TYR A 22 -18.66 4.06 3.56
C TYR A 22 -17.83 4.08 2.27
N TRP A 23 -18.14 3.17 1.42
CA TRP A 23 -17.42 2.94 0.23
C TRP A 23 -18.24 3.26 -1.02
N GLY A 24 -17.59 3.77 -2.06
CA GLY A 24 -18.22 4.06 -3.34
C GLY A 24 -17.35 4.92 -4.25
N GLY A 25 -17.61 4.92 -5.55
CA GLY A 25 -16.89 5.71 -6.54
C GLY A 25 -17.05 7.24 -6.41
N ALA A 26 -16.49 8.01 -7.33
CA ALA A 26 -16.65 9.46 -7.40
C ALA A 26 -18.09 9.83 -7.76
N GLY A 27 -18.59 10.96 -7.23
CA GLY A 27 -19.94 11.46 -7.54
C GLY A 27 -21.11 10.83 -6.76
N TRP A 28 -20.87 9.94 -5.80
CA TRP A 28 -21.91 9.13 -5.12
C TRP A 28 -22.53 9.75 -3.88
N GLY A 29 -22.22 10.99 -3.63
CA GLY A 29 -22.76 11.69 -2.47
C GLY A 29 -22.22 11.22 -1.14
N LYS A 30 -21.08 10.45 -1.12
CA LYS A 30 -20.40 10.02 0.11
C LYS A 30 -20.10 11.21 1.01
N SER A 31 -19.32 12.15 0.51
CA SER A 31 -18.94 13.35 1.27
C SER A 31 -20.15 14.19 1.66
N TYR A 32 -21.25 14.14 0.89
CA TYR A 32 -22.46 14.90 1.16
C TYR A 32 -23.17 14.44 2.45
N ILE A 33 -23.38 13.14 2.63
CA ILE A 33 -24.07 12.62 3.83
C ILE A 33 -23.25 12.88 5.10
N TRP A 34 -21.91 12.78 5.02
CA TRP A 34 -21.05 13.05 6.17
C TRP A 34 -21.00 14.52 6.56
N VAL A 35 -20.90 15.39 5.56
CA VAL A 35 -20.93 16.83 5.76
C VAL A 35 -22.28 17.25 6.35
N MET A 36 -23.38 16.68 5.86
CA MET A 36 -24.71 16.91 6.41
C MET A 36 -24.83 16.45 7.87
N TRP A 37 -24.30 15.26 8.19
CA TRP A 37 -24.30 14.75 9.53
C TRP A 37 -23.43 15.59 10.48
N LEU A 38 -22.24 15.99 10.07
CA LEU A 38 -21.37 16.86 10.87
C LEU A 38 -22.02 18.22 11.14
N TRP A 39 -22.66 18.82 10.13
CA TRP A 39 -23.41 20.05 10.30
C TRP A 39 -24.56 19.86 11.30
N TYR A 40 -25.35 18.81 11.16
CA TYR A 40 -26.45 18.49 12.06
C TYR A 40 -25.94 18.31 13.51
N MET A 41 -24.90 17.55 13.72
CA MET A 41 -24.34 17.29 15.04
C MET A 41 -23.72 18.54 15.68
N ALA A 42 -23.00 19.34 14.90
CA ALA A 42 -22.42 20.60 15.37
C ALA A 42 -23.50 21.63 15.75
N GLN A 43 -24.61 21.68 15.04
CA GLN A 43 -25.76 22.55 15.38
C GLN A 43 -26.53 22.02 16.58
N ARG A 44 -26.77 20.73 16.66
CA ARG A 44 -27.56 20.09 17.72
C ARG A 44 -26.91 20.11 19.08
N TYR A 45 -25.57 20.04 19.13
CA TYR A 45 -24.79 19.88 20.35
C TYR A 45 -23.75 21.00 20.49
N PRO A 46 -24.09 22.09 21.19
CA PRO A 46 -23.22 23.26 21.34
C PRO A 46 -21.85 22.95 21.95
N GLY A 47 -20.80 23.58 21.45
CA GLY A 47 -19.44 23.44 21.97
C GLY A 47 -18.76 22.12 21.63
N THR A 48 -19.33 21.33 20.73
CA THR A 48 -18.69 20.10 20.23
C THR A 48 -17.58 20.41 19.25
N ARG A 49 -16.57 19.55 19.19
CA ARG A 49 -15.43 19.70 18.30
C ARG A 49 -15.27 18.49 17.42
N TRP A 50 -15.41 18.70 16.15
CA TRP A 50 -15.35 17.68 15.11
C TRP A 50 -14.08 17.85 14.28
N PHE A 51 -13.78 16.85 13.46
CA PHE A 51 -12.61 16.85 12.61
C PHE A 51 -12.97 16.32 11.22
N ILE A 52 -12.45 16.97 10.19
CA ILE A 52 -12.43 16.43 8.83
C ILE A 52 -10.98 16.36 8.39
N GLY A 53 -10.54 15.15 7.99
CA GLY A 53 -9.20 14.89 7.50
C GLY A 53 -9.18 14.36 6.08
N ARG A 54 -8.16 14.72 5.35
CA ARG A 54 -7.77 14.15 4.08
C ARG A 54 -6.26 14.15 3.99
N ARG A 55 -5.68 13.36 3.09
CA ARG A 55 -4.22 13.33 2.90
C ARG A 55 -3.66 14.73 2.73
N GLU A 56 -4.25 15.55 1.86
CA GLU A 56 -3.83 16.93 1.62
C GLU A 56 -4.94 17.93 1.94
N LEU A 57 -4.63 18.94 2.75
CA LEU A 57 -5.55 20.01 3.10
C LEU A 57 -6.04 20.79 1.86
N SER A 58 -5.17 20.98 0.86
CA SER A 58 -5.52 21.67 -0.39
C SER A 58 -6.66 20.96 -1.15
N ASN A 59 -6.64 19.62 -1.17
CA ASN A 59 -7.67 18.81 -1.78
C ASN A 59 -8.97 18.82 -0.94
N LEU A 60 -8.83 18.76 0.40
CA LEU A 60 -9.96 18.89 1.32
C LEU A 60 -10.73 20.19 1.08
N MET A 61 -10.01 21.31 0.95
CA MET A 61 -10.60 22.63 0.71
C MET A 61 -11.32 22.71 -0.63
N LYS A 62 -10.78 22.11 -1.69
CA LYS A 62 -11.36 22.13 -3.03
C LYS A 62 -12.58 21.23 -3.21
N THR A 63 -12.69 20.16 -2.43
CA THR A 63 -13.73 19.13 -2.60
C THR A 63 -14.73 19.13 -1.46
N THR A 64 -14.33 18.66 -0.28
CA THR A 64 -15.23 18.43 0.86
C THR A 64 -15.82 19.75 1.41
N VAL A 65 -15.03 20.82 1.46
CA VAL A 65 -15.52 22.13 1.89
C VAL A 65 -16.53 22.71 0.88
N ASN A 66 -16.31 22.51 -0.43
CA ASN A 66 -17.29 22.91 -1.44
C ASN A 66 -18.62 22.14 -1.29
N THR A 67 -18.57 20.86 -0.91
CA THR A 67 -19.76 20.08 -0.59
C THR A 67 -20.54 20.70 0.57
N TYR A 68 -19.82 21.28 1.53
CA TYR A 68 -20.44 21.99 2.66
C TYR A 68 -21.20 23.24 2.20
N TYR A 69 -20.64 24.01 1.29
CA TYR A 69 -21.34 25.17 0.71
C TYR A 69 -22.58 24.76 -0.11
N LYS A 70 -22.44 23.69 -0.89
CA LYS A 70 -23.53 23.11 -1.66
C LYS A 70 -24.69 22.69 -0.76
N LEU A 71 -24.40 22.02 0.37
CA LEU A 71 -25.43 21.66 1.35
C LEU A 71 -26.23 22.87 1.82
N GLY A 72 -25.56 23.98 2.12
CA GLY A 72 -26.21 25.21 2.53
C GLY A 72 -27.18 25.79 1.45
N GLN A 73 -26.80 25.66 0.19
CA GLN A 73 -27.64 26.09 -0.95
C GLN A 73 -28.82 25.14 -1.17
N ASP A 74 -28.59 23.83 -1.21
CA ASP A 74 -29.60 22.80 -1.48
C ASP A 74 -30.75 22.83 -0.46
N TYR A 75 -30.42 23.11 0.81
CA TYR A 75 -31.41 23.17 1.90
C TYR A 75 -31.83 24.61 2.29
N ASN A 76 -31.41 25.64 1.55
CA ASN A 76 -31.69 27.05 1.85
C ASN A 76 -31.40 27.40 3.31
N ILE A 77 -30.26 26.92 3.86
CA ILE A 77 -29.89 27.12 5.27
C ILE A 77 -29.70 28.61 5.53
N PRO A 78 -30.46 29.25 6.47
CA PRO A 78 -30.27 30.65 6.79
C PRO A 78 -28.84 30.97 7.21
N ALA A 79 -28.31 32.12 6.82
CA ALA A 79 -26.92 32.53 7.07
C ALA A 79 -26.53 32.45 8.55
N LYS A 80 -27.44 32.67 9.50
CA LYS A 80 -27.24 32.56 10.95
C LYS A 80 -26.93 31.13 11.43
N PHE A 81 -27.35 30.11 10.67
CA PHE A 81 -27.04 28.70 10.95
C PHE A 81 -25.91 28.17 10.07
N MET A 82 -25.45 28.99 9.14
CA MET A 82 -24.24 28.71 8.39
C MET A 82 -23.02 28.94 9.29
N TRP A 83 -21.99 28.35 8.93
CA TRP A 83 -20.70 28.35 9.57
C TRP A 83 -19.78 29.42 8.95
N ARG A 84 -18.77 29.82 9.70
CA ARG A 84 -17.71 30.70 9.21
C ARG A 84 -16.41 29.91 9.08
N LEU A 85 -15.82 29.90 7.91
CA LEU A 85 -14.49 29.32 7.68
C LEU A 85 -13.43 30.33 8.12
N ASP A 86 -12.74 30.01 9.19
CA ASP A 86 -11.52 30.68 9.61
C ASP A 86 -10.34 30.11 8.80
N LYS A 87 -9.99 30.79 7.71
CA LYS A 87 -8.91 30.35 6.80
C LYS A 87 -7.52 30.39 7.46
N LYS A 88 -7.33 31.18 8.52
CA LYS A 88 -6.06 31.29 9.24
C LYS A 88 -5.76 30.01 10.02
N TYR A 89 -6.79 29.43 10.61
CA TYR A 89 -6.66 28.24 11.45
C TYR A 89 -7.24 26.98 10.82
N ASN A 90 -7.81 27.06 9.61
CA ASN A 90 -8.51 25.96 8.94
C ASN A 90 -9.61 25.34 9.81
N ILE A 91 -10.43 26.20 10.42
CA ILE A 91 -11.51 25.80 11.32
C ILE A 91 -12.83 26.35 10.81
N ILE A 92 -13.84 25.51 10.75
CA ILE A 92 -15.23 25.91 10.55
C ILE A 92 -15.84 26.19 11.93
N ARG A 93 -16.32 27.40 12.18
CA ARG A 93 -16.90 27.81 13.45
C ARG A 93 -18.40 28.04 13.33
N PHE A 94 -19.13 27.59 14.34
CA PHE A 94 -20.57 27.80 14.49
C PHE A 94 -20.86 28.82 15.59
N GLU A 95 -21.99 29.52 15.49
CA GLU A 95 -22.38 30.53 16.50
C GLU A 95 -22.63 29.91 17.89
N ASN A 96 -22.99 28.62 17.97
CA ASN A 96 -23.20 27.92 19.23
C ASN A 96 -21.91 27.43 19.89
N GLY A 97 -20.73 27.84 19.37
CA GLY A 97 -19.41 27.47 19.89
C GLY A 97 -18.88 26.12 19.42
N SER A 98 -19.61 25.41 18.56
CA SER A 98 -19.09 24.18 17.94
C SER A 98 -18.07 24.50 16.86
N GLU A 99 -17.15 23.57 16.62
CA GLU A 99 -16.07 23.71 15.66
C GLU A 99 -15.87 22.44 14.83
N ILE A 100 -15.44 22.61 13.57
CA ILE A 100 -14.93 21.51 12.74
C ILE A 100 -13.51 21.88 12.30
N LEU A 101 -12.52 21.12 12.71
CA LEU A 101 -11.13 21.26 12.31
C LEU A 101 -10.91 20.60 10.95
N LEU A 102 -10.23 21.30 10.05
CA LEU A 102 -9.83 20.80 8.74
C LEU A 102 -8.32 20.52 8.77
N LEU A 103 -7.92 19.26 8.71
CA LEU A 103 -6.53 18.87 8.92
C LEU A 103 -5.95 18.08 7.74
N ASP A 104 -4.67 18.36 7.49
CA ASP A 104 -3.80 17.56 6.66
C ASP A 104 -3.36 16.29 7.41
N CYS A 105 -3.61 15.14 6.78
CA CYS A 105 -3.25 13.82 7.32
C CYS A 105 -2.06 13.19 6.59
N ALA A 106 -1.34 13.93 5.74
CA ALA A 106 -0.16 13.42 5.07
C ALA A 106 0.96 13.10 6.06
N THR A 107 1.76 12.10 5.74
CA THR A 107 3.02 11.84 6.44
C THR A 107 3.97 13.00 6.17
N GLN A 108 4.49 13.61 7.23
CA GLN A 108 5.41 14.74 7.14
C GLN A 108 6.81 14.30 7.60
N PRO A 109 7.88 14.62 6.87
CA PRO A 109 9.24 14.27 7.28
C PRO A 109 9.62 14.78 8.67
N ALA A 110 9.09 15.95 9.05
CA ALA A 110 9.30 16.55 10.39
C ALA A 110 8.45 15.92 11.50
N ASP A 111 7.40 15.18 11.15
CA ASP A 111 6.46 14.53 12.10
C ASP A 111 6.00 13.17 11.58
N PRO A 112 6.91 12.19 11.43
CA PRO A 112 6.60 10.87 10.89
C PRO A 112 5.70 10.06 11.82
N LEU A 113 5.62 10.42 13.10
CA LEU A 113 4.81 9.73 14.12
C LEU A 113 3.46 10.44 14.37
N PHE A 114 3.09 11.44 13.56
CA PHE A 114 1.83 12.18 13.69
C PHE A 114 1.60 12.78 15.08
N THR A 115 2.66 13.23 15.74
CA THR A 115 2.62 13.82 17.09
C THR A 115 1.75 15.07 17.15
N ARG A 116 1.58 15.79 16.00
CA ARG A 116 0.68 16.93 15.85
C ARG A 116 -0.78 16.62 16.18
N PHE A 117 -1.20 15.36 16.08
CA PHE A 117 -2.54 14.95 16.48
C PHE A 117 -2.65 14.64 17.97
N GLY A 118 -1.53 14.49 18.67
CA GLY A 118 -1.47 14.03 20.06
C GLY A 118 -2.19 14.92 21.07
N SER A 119 -2.34 16.22 20.79
CA SER A 119 -3.00 17.21 21.65
C SER A 119 -4.47 17.45 21.31
N LEU A 120 -5.02 16.79 20.28
CA LEU A 120 -6.40 17.00 19.86
C LEU A 120 -7.38 16.39 20.88
N GLU A 121 -8.47 17.15 21.14
CA GLU A 121 -9.62 16.70 21.89
C GLU A 121 -10.86 16.84 21.01
N LEU A 122 -11.46 15.71 20.63
CA LEU A 122 -12.50 15.64 19.62
C LEU A 122 -13.74 14.91 20.13
N THR A 123 -14.90 15.32 19.63
CA THR A 123 -16.18 14.61 19.80
C THR A 123 -16.26 13.39 18.90
N GLY A 124 -15.88 13.55 17.64
CA GLY A 124 -15.82 12.53 16.61
C GLY A 124 -15.09 13.07 15.38
N TRP A 125 -14.96 12.24 14.32
CA TRP A 125 -14.21 12.61 13.15
C TRP A 125 -14.68 11.95 11.85
N PHE A 126 -14.34 12.61 10.74
CA PHE A 126 -14.53 12.13 9.39
C PHE A 126 -13.20 12.17 8.63
N ILE A 127 -12.82 11.07 8.01
CA ILE A 127 -11.70 10.99 7.08
C ILE A 127 -12.23 10.71 5.68
N ASP A 128 -11.93 11.62 4.77
CA ASP A 128 -12.23 11.48 3.35
C ASP A 128 -11.01 10.84 2.64
N GLU A 129 -11.27 9.84 1.80
CA GLU A 129 -10.25 9.04 1.10
C GLU A 129 -9.24 8.38 2.07
N ALA A 130 -9.78 7.63 3.04
CA ALA A 130 -9.00 7.00 4.10
C ALA A 130 -7.95 5.98 3.60
N ASN A 131 -8.11 5.48 2.37
CA ASN A 131 -7.12 4.63 1.71
C ASN A 131 -5.79 5.35 1.40
N GLU A 132 -5.80 6.69 1.32
CA GLU A 132 -4.59 7.49 1.08
C GLU A 132 -3.84 7.89 2.36
N ILE A 133 -4.37 7.58 3.54
CA ILE A 133 -3.85 8.02 4.83
C ILE A 133 -3.15 6.87 5.54
N ASP A 134 -2.00 7.19 6.16
CA ASP A 134 -1.22 6.24 6.94
C ASP A 134 -2.03 5.67 8.12
N GLU A 135 -1.88 4.37 8.39
CA GLU A 135 -2.58 3.69 9.47
C GLU A 135 -2.24 4.25 10.85
N GLN A 136 -1.00 4.68 11.06
CA GLN A 136 -0.57 5.27 12.31
C GLN A 136 -1.32 6.58 12.58
N ALA A 137 -1.58 7.41 11.56
CA ALA A 137 -2.40 8.61 11.69
C ALA A 137 -3.82 8.27 12.15
N VAL A 138 -4.45 7.27 11.53
CA VAL A 138 -5.79 6.79 11.90
C VAL A 138 -5.79 6.25 13.34
N THR A 139 -4.77 5.48 13.72
CA THR A 139 -4.64 4.91 15.06
C THR A 139 -4.51 6.00 16.12
N ILE A 140 -3.67 7.01 15.89
CA ILE A 140 -3.52 8.13 16.83
C ILE A 140 -4.83 8.90 16.94
N LEU A 141 -5.48 9.22 15.83
CA LEU A 141 -6.75 9.94 15.82
C LEU A 141 -7.85 9.17 16.57
N LYS A 142 -7.90 7.84 16.47
CA LYS A 142 -8.82 7.00 17.27
C LYS A 142 -8.69 7.24 18.77
N THR A 143 -7.51 7.57 19.27
CA THR A 143 -7.27 7.86 20.68
C THR A 143 -7.68 9.28 21.08
N ARG A 144 -8.04 10.15 20.12
CA ARG A 144 -8.34 11.57 20.36
C ARG A 144 -9.83 11.89 20.42
N ILE A 145 -10.69 10.95 20.08
CA ILE A 145 -12.15 11.09 20.19
C ILE A 145 -12.68 10.75 21.59
N ALA A 146 -13.96 11.01 21.83
CA ALA A 146 -14.62 10.88 23.14
C ALA A 146 -14.05 11.81 24.22
N ARG A 147 -13.39 12.89 23.82
CA ARG A 147 -12.73 13.81 24.77
C ARG A 147 -13.39 15.18 24.86
N GLN A 148 -14.28 15.53 23.92
CA GLN A 148 -14.92 16.84 23.87
C GLN A 148 -16.46 16.70 23.87
N LYS A 149 -17.07 17.02 25.02
CA LYS A 149 -18.54 17.05 25.21
C LYS A 149 -19.30 15.71 25.03
N ASN A 150 -18.63 14.59 24.72
CA ASN A 150 -19.29 13.31 24.54
C ASN A 150 -20.06 12.86 25.81
N LYS A 151 -19.45 13.02 27.00
CA LYS A 151 -20.08 12.65 28.27
C LYS A 151 -21.28 13.55 28.60
N GLU A 152 -21.17 14.84 28.30
CA GLU A 152 -22.21 15.83 28.57
C GLU A 152 -23.48 15.56 27.76
N TYR A 153 -23.32 15.18 26.49
CA TYR A 153 -24.42 14.94 25.57
C TYR A 153 -24.72 13.45 25.31
N TRP A 154 -24.05 12.54 26.02
CA TRP A 154 -24.19 11.08 25.84
C TRP A 154 -23.94 10.62 24.39
N LEU A 155 -22.98 11.28 23.73
CA LEU A 155 -22.65 11.02 22.33
C LEU A 155 -21.69 9.84 22.21
N VAL A 156 -22.06 8.86 21.41
CA VAL A 156 -21.14 7.80 20.98
C VAL A 156 -20.08 8.41 20.06
N PRO A 157 -18.80 8.19 20.34
CA PRO A 157 -17.73 8.69 19.45
C PRO A 157 -17.77 7.97 18.12
N LYS A 158 -18.06 8.72 17.05
CA LYS A 158 -18.17 8.18 15.69
C LYS A 158 -16.90 8.41 14.90
N LEU A 159 -16.46 7.37 14.22
CA LEU A 159 -15.35 7.34 13.28
C LEU A 159 -15.91 7.10 11.89
N LEU A 160 -15.82 8.08 11.04
CA LEU A 160 -16.33 8.00 9.68
C LEU A 160 -15.19 7.98 8.69
N CYS A 161 -15.20 7.04 7.77
CA CYS A 161 -14.23 6.93 6.70
C CYS A 161 -14.92 6.76 5.37
N THR A 162 -14.55 7.57 4.39
CA THR A 162 -14.84 7.29 2.98
C THR A 162 -13.58 6.83 2.28
N PHE A 163 -13.74 6.03 1.25
CA PHE A 163 -12.62 5.58 0.42
C PHE A 163 -13.10 5.10 -0.94
N ASN A 164 -12.17 5.04 -1.87
CA ASN A 164 -12.37 4.42 -3.17
C ASN A 164 -11.87 2.97 -3.11
N PRO A 165 -12.36 2.09 -4.01
CA PRO A 165 -11.89 0.71 -4.08
C PRO A 165 -10.38 0.66 -4.24
N ASP A 166 -9.73 -0.04 -3.32
CA ASP A 166 -8.29 -0.22 -3.27
C ASP A 166 -7.99 -1.65 -2.81
N GLN A 167 -6.93 -2.26 -3.32
CA GLN A 167 -6.48 -3.60 -2.94
C GLN A 167 -5.75 -3.62 -1.59
N GLY A 168 -5.45 -2.44 -1.03
CA GLY A 168 -4.63 -2.27 0.15
C GLY A 168 -5.34 -2.60 1.48
N ARG A 169 -4.90 -1.87 2.53
CA ARG A 169 -5.36 -2.03 3.92
C ARG A 169 -6.88 -2.08 4.09
N VAL A 170 -7.61 -1.21 3.38
CA VAL A 170 -9.07 -1.11 3.54
C VAL A 170 -9.76 -2.40 3.12
N LYS A 171 -9.30 -3.06 2.06
CA LYS A 171 -9.80 -4.38 1.64
C LYS A 171 -9.60 -5.40 2.75
N ARG A 172 -8.38 -5.52 3.28
CA ARG A 172 -8.06 -6.51 4.34
C ARG A 172 -8.80 -6.25 5.64
N THR A 173 -8.85 -5.00 6.07
CA THR A 173 -9.38 -4.66 7.40
C THR A 173 -10.91 -4.59 7.44
N PHE A 174 -11.57 -4.27 6.33
CA PHE A 174 -13.01 -4.01 6.33
C PHE A 174 -13.80 -4.81 5.30
N TYR A 175 -13.38 -4.85 4.03
CA TYR A 175 -14.13 -5.55 3.00
C TYR A 175 -14.09 -7.07 3.18
N THR A 176 -12.91 -7.66 3.38
CA THR A 176 -12.78 -9.11 3.60
C THR A 176 -13.50 -9.56 4.88
N PRO A 177 -13.34 -8.91 6.06
CA PRO A 177 -14.13 -9.24 7.24
C PRO A 177 -15.63 -9.01 7.07
N TRP A 178 -16.05 -8.00 6.33
CA TRP A 178 -17.47 -7.79 6.01
C TRP A 178 -18.04 -8.94 5.19
N LYS A 179 -17.33 -9.36 4.13
CA LYS A 179 -17.73 -10.48 3.26
C LYS A 179 -17.78 -11.81 4.03
N SER A 180 -16.92 -12.01 5.00
CA SER A 180 -16.87 -13.20 5.86
C SER A 180 -17.69 -13.08 7.15
N TRP A 181 -18.46 -11.99 7.36
CA TRP A 181 -19.29 -11.74 8.55
C TRP A 181 -18.48 -11.71 9.86
N THR A 182 -17.23 -11.26 9.82
CA THR A 182 -16.32 -11.21 10.97
C THR A 182 -15.99 -9.79 11.43
N LEU A 183 -16.68 -8.77 10.92
CA LEU A 183 -16.52 -7.39 11.40
C LEU A 183 -16.87 -7.28 12.89
N PRO A 184 -16.18 -6.43 13.66
CA PRO A 184 -16.58 -6.09 15.03
C PRO A 184 -18.02 -5.56 15.07
N PRO A 185 -18.80 -5.84 16.13
CA PRO A 185 -20.22 -5.51 16.19
C PRO A 185 -20.52 -3.99 16.21
N ASP A 186 -19.52 -3.16 16.53
CA ASP A 186 -19.59 -1.70 16.50
C ASP A 186 -19.03 -1.09 15.21
N THR A 187 -18.71 -1.93 14.22
CA THR A 187 -18.16 -1.52 12.93
C THR A 187 -19.13 -1.87 11.81
N VAL A 188 -19.44 -0.88 10.98
CA VAL A 188 -20.33 -1.05 9.82
C VAL A 188 -19.59 -0.69 8.56
N PHE A 189 -19.72 -1.53 7.54
CA PHE A 189 -19.22 -1.33 6.20
C PHE A 189 -20.42 -1.15 5.25
N ILE A 190 -20.51 0.01 4.61
CA ILE A 190 -21.63 0.36 3.72
C ILE A 190 -21.12 0.45 2.29
N PRO A 191 -21.42 -0.53 1.48
CA PRO A 191 -21.14 -0.47 0.06
C PRO A 191 -22.18 0.39 -0.68
N SER A 192 -21.75 1.23 -1.66
CA SER A 192 -22.63 2.05 -2.50
C SER A 192 -22.20 2.09 -3.98
N LEU A 193 -23.04 1.59 -4.93
CA LEU A 193 -22.83 1.60 -6.39
C LEU A 193 -23.18 2.94 -7.04
N ALA A 194 -22.59 3.26 -8.22
CA ALA A 194 -23.03 4.40 -9.04
C ALA A 194 -24.53 4.34 -9.33
N THR A 195 -25.02 3.15 -9.53
CA THR A 195 -26.43 2.86 -9.78
C THR A 195 -27.33 3.05 -8.55
N ASP A 196 -26.79 3.17 -7.34
CA ASP A 196 -27.54 3.42 -6.11
C ASP A 196 -27.82 4.91 -5.89
N ASN A 197 -27.35 5.78 -6.77
CA ASN A 197 -27.54 7.23 -6.68
C ASN A 197 -28.37 7.76 -7.84
N ASP A 198 -29.66 7.92 -7.61
CA ASP A 198 -30.63 8.46 -8.58
C ASP A 198 -30.33 9.91 -9.02
N TYR A 199 -29.44 10.61 -8.31
CA TYR A 199 -29.06 12.01 -8.60
C TYR A 199 -27.81 12.12 -9.47
N ILE A 200 -27.20 11.01 -9.86
CA ILE A 200 -26.07 11.00 -10.80
C ILE A 200 -26.59 11.27 -12.22
N ASP A 201 -25.88 12.14 -12.93
CA ASP A 201 -26.14 12.35 -14.36
C ASP A 201 -25.96 11.02 -15.12
N PRO A 202 -26.98 10.53 -15.84
CA PRO A 202 -26.86 9.31 -16.64
C PRO A 202 -25.69 9.35 -17.63
N ALA A 203 -25.34 10.53 -18.15
CA ALA A 203 -24.19 10.71 -19.06
C ALA A 203 -22.86 10.35 -18.37
N TYR A 204 -22.72 10.60 -17.06
CA TYR A 204 -21.54 10.19 -16.31
C TYR A 204 -21.42 8.66 -16.20
N ILE A 205 -22.53 7.96 -15.95
CA ILE A 205 -22.57 6.49 -15.93
C ILE A 205 -22.21 5.93 -17.31
N GLU A 206 -22.72 6.55 -18.37
CA GLU A 206 -22.42 6.14 -19.74
C GLU A 206 -20.95 6.41 -20.09
N GLN A 207 -20.39 7.53 -19.65
CA GLN A 207 -18.97 7.84 -19.79
C GLN A 207 -18.10 6.79 -19.08
N LEU A 208 -18.45 6.38 -17.86
CA LEU A 208 -17.76 5.29 -17.16
C LEU A 208 -17.85 3.95 -17.89
N ARG A 209 -19.02 3.64 -18.48
CA ARG A 209 -19.22 2.41 -19.30
C ARG A 209 -18.36 2.43 -20.56
N ASN A 210 -18.21 3.58 -21.17
CA ASN A 210 -17.47 3.78 -22.42
C ASN A 210 -15.96 4.02 -22.21
N THR A 211 -15.50 4.12 -20.96
CA THR A 211 -14.07 4.26 -20.73
C THR A 211 -13.31 3.01 -21.20
N THR A 212 -12.16 3.19 -21.83
CA THR A 212 -11.31 2.10 -22.32
C THR A 212 -10.50 1.47 -21.18
N ASP A 213 -10.37 2.16 -20.06
CA ASP A 213 -9.69 1.65 -18.86
C ASP A 213 -10.60 0.71 -18.08
N GLU A 214 -10.40 -0.58 -18.28
CA GLU A 214 -11.16 -1.64 -17.61
C GLU A 214 -10.96 -1.60 -16.08
N ILE A 215 -9.78 -1.17 -15.61
CA ILE A 215 -9.48 -1.00 -14.18
C ILE A 215 -10.44 0.03 -13.57
N THR A 216 -10.55 1.17 -14.22
CA THR A 216 -11.46 2.24 -13.80
C THR A 216 -12.91 1.79 -13.80
N LYS A 217 -13.35 1.03 -14.81
CA LYS A 217 -14.70 0.44 -14.83
C LYS A 217 -14.93 -0.49 -13.65
N GLN A 218 -14.05 -1.46 -13.45
CA GLN A 218 -14.17 -2.45 -12.39
C GLN A 218 -14.21 -1.77 -11.02
N ARG A 219 -13.36 -0.79 -10.80
CA ARG A 219 -13.29 -0.04 -9.54
C ARG A 219 -14.49 0.90 -9.33
N LEU A 220 -14.86 1.67 -10.33
CA LEU A 220 -15.83 2.76 -10.18
C LEU A 220 -17.25 2.38 -10.56
N LEU A 221 -17.46 1.42 -11.43
CA LEU A 221 -18.79 1.03 -11.89
C LEU A 221 -19.27 -0.28 -11.27
N TYR A 222 -18.39 -1.29 -11.17
CA TYR A 222 -18.77 -2.66 -10.77
C TYR A 222 -18.34 -3.05 -9.35
N TRP A 223 -17.62 -2.22 -8.60
CA TRP A 223 -17.18 -2.48 -7.22
C TRP A 223 -16.33 -3.71 -7.01
N ASN A 224 -15.65 -4.13 -8.01
CA ASN A 224 -14.88 -5.33 -7.90
C ASN A 224 -13.60 -5.06 -7.10
N PHE A 225 -13.61 -5.33 -5.80
CA PHE A 225 -12.40 -5.39 -4.98
C PHE A 225 -11.53 -6.58 -5.34
N ASP A 226 -12.14 -7.62 -5.90
CA ASP A 226 -11.45 -8.84 -6.30
C ASP A 226 -10.94 -8.73 -7.73
N TRP A 227 -11.29 -7.64 -8.43
CA TRP A 227 -10.73 -7.35 -9.73
C TRP A 227 -9.30 -6.85 -9.55
N SER A 228 -8.35 -7.75 -9.69
CA SER A 228 -6.97 -7.41 -9.92
C SER A 228 -6.90 -6.75 -11.29
N GLY A 229 -6.65 -5.46 -11.33
CA GLY A 229 -6.26 -4.75 -12.54
C GLY A 229 -4.89 -5.26 -12.96
N GLU A 230 -4.83 -6.53 -13.35
CA GLU A 230 -3.61 -7.28 -13.65
C GLU A 230 -2.97 -6.84 -14.96
N ALA A 231 -3.67 -6.08 -15.78
CA ALA A 231 -3.06 -5.52 -16.98
C ALA A 231 -1.91 -4.58 -16.57
N GLY A 232 -0.73 -5.15 -16.46
CA GLY A 232 0.50 -4.45 -16.12
C GLY A 232 1.05 -4.68 -14.71
N LYS A 233 0.29 -5.17 -13.74
CA LYS A 233 0.85 -5.55 -12.43
C LYS A 233 1.74 -6.79 -12.55
N LEU A 234 2.88 -6.79 -11.87
CA LEU A 234 3.77 -7.94 -11.87
C LEU A 234 3.24 -9.06 -10.97
N PHE A 235 2.70 -8.74 -9.79
CA PHE A 235 2.21 -9.70 -8.81
C PHE A 235 0.71 -9.62 -8.64
N ARG A 236 0.03 -10.75 -8.53
CA ARG A 236 -1.37 -10.84 -8.18
C ARG A 236 -1.55 -10.81 -6.67
N HIS A 237 -2.72 -10.37 -6.23
CA HIS A 237 -3.02 -10.28 -4.80
C HIS A 237 -2.98 -11.65 -4.09
N ASP A 238 -3.52 -12.69 -4.72
CA ASP A 238 -3.50 -14.05 -4.18
C ASP A 238 -2.06 -14.60 -4.03
N GLU A 239 -1.17 -14.31 -4.98
CA GLU A 239 0.26 -14.66 -4.89
C GLU A 239 0.95 -13.96 -3.72
N ILE A 240 0.57 -12.69 -3.44
CA ILE A 240 1.12 -11.92 -2.32
C ILE A 240 0.62 -12.46 -0.97
N GLU A 241 -0.65 -12.84 -0.86
CA GLU A 241 -1.17 -13.47 0.36
C GLU A 241 -0.53 -14.85 0.59
N ASP A 242 -0.41 -15.66 -0.46
CA ASP A 242 0.27 -16.96 -0.39
C ASP A 242 1.74 -16.84 0.03
N LEU A 243 2.44 -15.73 -0.29
CA LEU A 243 3.83 -15.48 0.12
C LEU A 243 4.03 -15.57 1.64
N PHE A 244 3.03 -15.21 2.42
CA PHE A 244 3.11 -15.22 3.89
C PHE A 244 2.64 -16.55 4.52
N GLU A 245 1.89 -17.36 3.80
CA GLU A 245 1.23 -18.55 4.33
C GLU A 245 1.75 -19.87 3.76
N THR A 246 2.46 -19.82 2.63
CA THR A 246 3.00 -20.99 1.95
C THR A 246 3.95 -21.78 2.85
N TYR A 247 3.87 -23.11 2.80
CA TYR A 247 4.89 -23.98 3.37
C TYR A 247 6.03 -24.16 2.38
N VAL A 248 7.25 -23.96 2.83
CA VAL A 248 8.47 -24.14 2.05
C VAL A 248 9.36 -25.21 2.70
N GLU A 249 9.99 -26.03 1.88
CA GLU A 249 10.93 -27.04 2.36
C GLU A 249 12.09 -26.39 3.13
N LYS A 250 12.41 -26.96 4.29
CA LYS A 250 13.47 -26.45 5.15
C LYS A 250 14.83 -26.63 4.50
N SER A 251 15.65 -25.60 4.59
CA SER A 251 17.03 -25.61 4.13
C SER A 251 17.95 -25.11 5.24
N ASP A 252 19.13 -25.73 5.36
CA ASP A 252 20.16 -25.29 6.30
C ASP A 252 21.04 -24.17 5.72
N VAL A 253 20.94 -23.90 4.42
CA VAL A 253 21.71 -22.84 3.77
C VAL A 253 21.08 -21.48 4.08
N THR A 254 21.89 -20.60 4.70
CA THR A 254 21.46 -19.27 5.09
C THR A 254 21.94 -18.21 4.10
N TYR A 255 21.09 -17.15 3.90
CA TYR A 255 21.41 -16.01 3.05
C TYR A 255 21.02 -14.70 3.75
N ILE A 256 21.62 -13.60 3.32
CA ILE A 256 21.23 -12.24 3.68
C ILE A 256 21.03 -11.41 2.41
N SER A 257 19.93 -10.68 2.31
CA SER A 257 19.71 -9.68 1.26
C SER A 257 19.43 -8.32 1.87
N VAL A 258 20.06 -7.26 1.31
CA VAL A 258 20.09 -5.94 1.91
C VAL A 258 19.77 -4.87 0.87
N ASP A 259 18.71 -4.10 1.10
CA ASP A 259 18.47 -2.82 0.43
C ASP A 259 18.99 -1.69 1.34
N VAL A 260 20.02 -0.96 0.87
CA VAL A 260 20.70 0.08 1.66
C VAL A 260 20.08 1.44 1.38
N ALA A 261 19.69 2.15 2.44
CA ALA A 261 19.17 3.52 2.35
C ALA A 261 20.15 4.47 1.65
N ARG A 262 19.67 5.24 0.67
CA ARG A 262 20.47 6.20 -0.10
C ARG A 262 20.48 7.60 0.50
N LEU A 263 19.38 8.00 1.13
CA LEU A 263 19.15 9.33 1.66
C LEU A 263 18.48 9.22 3.05
N TRP A 264 18.44 10.33 3.77
CA TRP A 264 17.85 10.45 5.11
C TRP A 264 16.38 9.96 5.24
N ASP A 265 15.67 9.86 4.11
CA ASP A 265 14.25 9.46 4.06
C ASP A 265 14.05 7.98 3.70
N ASP A 266 15.06 7.28 3.17
CA ASP A 266 14.99 5.88 2.80
C ASP A 266 15.40 5.00 3.97
N LYS A 267 14.92 3.76 4.03
CA LYS A 267 15.18 2.81 5.11
C LYS A 267 16.07 1.69 4.62
N THR A 268 17.03 1.30 5.45
CA THR A 268 17.80 0.08 5.19
C THR A 268 16.99 -1.12 5.64
N VAL A 269 16.78 -2.07 4.74
CA VAL A 269 16.05 -3.32 5.01
C VAL A 269 16.99 -4.50 4.83
N ILE A 270 17.07 -5.34 5.87
CA ILE A 270 17.87 -6.57 5.87
C ILE A 270 16.94 -7.77 6.03
N CYS A 271 16.99 -8.70 5.07
CA CYS A 271 16.25 -9.94 5.10
C CYS A 271 17.19 -11.12 5.37
N ILE A 272 16.82 -11.97 6.33
CA ILE A 272 17.56 -13.19 6.70
C ILE A 272 16.78 -14.39 6.21
N TRP A 273 17.44 -15.29 5.50
CA TRP A 273 16.84 -16.41 4.82
C TRP A 273 17.40 -17.75 5.24
N LYS A 274 16.54 -18.78 5.25
CA LYS A 274 16.93 -20.20 5.22
C LYS A 274 16.37 -20.78 3.92
N GLY A 275 17.24 -21.06 2.96
CA GLY A 275 16.82 -21.42 1.61
C GLY A 275 15.97 -20.32 0.96
N LEU A 276 14.69 -20.59 0.73
CA LEU A 276 13.69 -19.67 0.19
C LEU A 276 12.67 -19.19 1.25
N GLU A 277 12.95 -19.43 2.52
CA GLU A 277 12.14 -18.94 3.62
C GLU A 277 12.83 -17.71 4.25
N CYS A 278 12.23 -16.51 4.11
CA CYS A 278 12.66 -15.31 4.83
C CYS A 278 12.19 -15.42 6.27
N ILE A 279 13.10 -15.73 7.19
CA ILE A 279 12.79 -15.97 8.59
C ILE A 279 12.76 -14.71 9.44
N LYS A 280 13.34 -13.60 8.95
CA LYS A 280 13.38 -12.33 9.66
C LYS A 280 13.61 -11.17 8.71
N ILE A 281 12.88 -10.09 8.92
CA ILE A 281 13.07 -8.79 8.27
C ILE A 281 13.43 -7.77 9.35
N ILE A 282 14.50 -7.02 9.14
CA ILE A 282 14.99 -5.99 10.05
C ILE A 282 15.03 -4.68 9.30
N GLN A 283 14.42 -3.64 9.85
CA GLN A 283 14.41 -2.30 9.29
C GLN A 283 15.25 -1.38 10.17
N TYR A 284 16.10 -0.56 9.55
CA TYR A 284 16.85 0.48 10.22
C TYR A 284 16.54 1.84 9.62
N GLU A 285 16.36 2.83 10.49
CA GLU A 285 16.16 4.23 10.13
C GLU A 285 17.45 5.02 10.40
N ARG A 286 17.86 5.87 9.46
CA ARG A 286 19.00 6.81 9.62
C ARG A 286 20.31 6.16 10.08
N ASN A 287 20.86 5.30 9.26
CA ASN A 287 22.16 4.66 9.55
C ASN A 287 23.26 5.17 8.63
N THR A 288 24.47 5.18 9.14
CA THR A 288 25.68 5.37 8.32
C THR A 288 26.10 4.03 7.69
N ILE A 289 26.83 4.13 6.58
CA ILE A 289 27.35 2.94 5.87
C ILE A 289 28.21 2.04 6.77
N PRO A 290 29.14 2.58 7.62
CA PRO A 290 29.90 1.75 8.57
C PRO A 290 29.02 1.01 9.57
N GLU A 291 27.98 1.66 10.11
CA GLU A 291 27.06 1.00 11.05
C GLU A 291 26.33 -0.15 10.39
N ILE A 292 25.86 0.02 9.15
CA ILE A 292 25.22 -1.07 8.40
C ILE A 292 26.20 -2.21 8.13
N ALA A 293 27.45 -1.90 7.75
CA ALA A 293 28.47 -2.94 7.54
C ALA A 293 28.74 -3.75 8.81
N GLU A 294 28.82 -3.12 9.98
CA GLU A 294 28.97 -3.82 11.27
C GLU A 294 27.76 -4.70 11.57
N ARG A 295 26.54 -4.17 11.39
CA ARG A 295 25.32 -4.96 11.62
C ARG A 295 25.22 -6.17 10.68
N ILE A 296 25.63 -6.04 9.42
CA ILE A 296 25.68 -7.17 8.49
C ILE A 296 26.69 -8.22 8.99
N LYS A 297 27.86 -7.81 9.51
CA LYS A 297 28.85 -8.73 10.08
C LYS A 297 28.33 -9.45 11.35
N ASP A 298 27.61 -8.72 12.22
CA ASP A 298 26.98 -9.32 13.40
C ASP A 298 25.94 -10.37 12.99
N LEU A 299 25.11 -10.08 11.98
CA LEU A 299 24.12 -11.01 11.45
C LEU A 299 24.77 -12.19 10.71
N GLU A 300 25.85 -11.95 9.95
CA GLU A 300 26.68 -13.00 9.34
C GLU A 300 27.13 -14.03 10.38
N GLN A 301 27.66 -13.56 11.52
CA GLN A 301 28.10 -14.42 12.61
C GLN A 301 26.94 -15.10 13.33
N MET A 302 25.90 -14.34 13.67
CA MET A 302 24.73 -14.83 14.41
C MET A 302 23.99 -15.95 13.69
N TYR A 303 23.86 -15.84 12.36
CA TYR A 303 23.13 -16.80 11.54
C TYR A 303 24.04 -17.75 10.74
N TYR A 304 25.35 -17.69 10.96
CA TYR A 304 26.36 -18.51 10.27
C TYR A 304 26.27 -18.41 8.75
N VAL A 305 26.10 -17.18 8.22
CA VAL A 305 25.92 -16.93 6.80
C VAL A 305 27.28 -16.86 6.11
N SER A 306 27.48 -17.64 5.05
CA SER A 306 28.66 -17.45 4.19
C SER A 306 28.58 -16.09 3.50
N ARG A 307 29.70 -15.36 3.42
CA ARG A 307 29.73 -14.05 2.73
C ARG A 307 29.29 -14.12 1.27
N ARG A 308 29.55 -15.22 0.59
CA ARG A 308 29.08 -15.47 -0.78
C ARG A 308 27.55 -15.53 -0.89
N ASN A 309 26.86 -15.77 0.24
CA ASN A 309 25.41 -15.81 0.34
C ASN A 309 24.83 -14.48 0.83
N ILE A 310 25.60 -13.41 0.84
CA ILE A 310 25.15 -12.05 1.21
C ILE A 310 25.09 -11.22 -0.06
N VAL A 311 23.93 -10.62 -0.36
CA VAL A 311 23.74 -9.70 -1.47
C VAL A 311 23.36 -8.32 -0.94
N VAL A 312 23.97 -7.28 -1.50
CA VAL A 312 23.79 -5.89 -1.10
C VAL A 312 23.56 -4.99 -2.30
N ASP A 313 22.59 -4.04 -2.22
CA ASP A 313 22.44 -2.98 -3.23
C ASP A 313 23.71 -2.15 -3.32
N SER A 314 24.32 -2.11 -4.51
CA SER A 314 25.59 -1.42 -4.74
C SER A 314 25.49 -0.25 -5.73
N ASP A 315 24.30 0.15 -6.16
CA ASP A 315 24.14 1.20 -7.19
C ASP A 315 24.82 2.54 -6.85
N TRP A 316 25.09 2.84 -5.57
CA TRP A 316 25.68 4.11 -5.13
C TRP A 316 26.82 3.98 -4.12
N VAL A 317 27.15 2.77 -3.66
CA VAL A 317 28.08 2.55 -2.52
C VAL A 317 29.42 1.98 -2.99
N TRP A 318 29.81 2.29 -4.22
CA TRP A 318 30.91 1.70 -4.99
C TRP A 318 32.32 1.67 -4.35
N GLY A 319 32.55 2.25 -3.21
CA GLY A 319 33.90 2.19 -2.64
C GLY A 319 33.96 1.61 -1.23
N TRP A 320 33.05 1.98 -0.37
CA TRP A 320 33.21 1.78 1.08
C TRP A 320 32.56 0.50 1.61
N LEU A 321 31.35 0.18 1.19
CA LEU A 321 30.67 -1.02 1.68
C LEU A 321 31.26 -2.29 1.06
N ALA A 322 31.62 -2.26 -0.22
CA ALA A 322 32.29 -3.35 -0.91
C ALA A 322 33.68 -3.64 -0.31
N ASP A 323 34.41 -2.61 0.11
CA ASP A 323 35.71 -2.77 0.79
C ASP A 323 35.56 -3.35 2.21
N MET A 324 34.47 -2.98 2.91
CA MET A 324 34.17 -3.47 4.26
C MET A 324 33.58 -4.89 4.26
N LEU A 325 32.86 -5.27 3.20
CA LEU A 325 32.19 -6.55 3.03
C LEU A 325 32.77 -7.34 1.83
N ARG A 326 34.08 -7.51 1.80
CA ARG A 326 34.72 -8.31 0.75
C ARG A 326 34.07 -9.69 0.61
N TRP A 327 33.85 -10.11 -0.64
CA TRP A 327 33.27 -11.40 -1.03
C TRP A 327 31.72 -11.48 -0.93
N CYS A 328 31.04 -10.40 -0.66
CA CYS A 328 29.58 -10.33 -0.84
C CYS A 328 29.21 -10.12 -2.31
N THR A 329 28.04 -10.60 -2.69
CA THR A 329 27.47 -10.35 -4.02
C THR A 329 26.95 -8.91 -4.10
N ASN A 330 27.41 -8.17 -5.11
CA ASN A 330 26.96 -6.81 -5.38
C ASN A 330 25.76 -6.83 -6.34
N PHE A 331 24.65 -6.24 -5.96
CA PHE A 331 23.50 -6.10 -6.83
C PHE A 331 23.53 -4.72 -7.52
N VAL A 332 23.62 -4.72 -8.84
CA VAL A 332 23.54 -3.50 -9.66
C VAL A 332 22.27 -3.57 -10.49
N ASN A 333 21.29 -2.71 -10.16
CA ASN A 333 19.93 -2.77 -10.71
C ASN A 333 19.90 -2.74 -12.25
N ASN A 334 20.74 -1.90 -12.86
CA ASN A 334 20.79 -1.70 -14.31
C ASN A 334 21.82 -2.57 -15.03
N SER A 335 22.48 -3.53 -14.34
CA SER A 335 23.38 -4.46 -15.03
C SER A 335 22.63 -5.35 -16.03
N SER A 336 23.38 -5.91 -16.98
CA SER A 336 22.82 -6.86 -17.93
C SER A 336 22.26 -8.08 -17.22
N PRO A 337 21.13 -8.63 -17.67
CA PRO A 337 20.60 -9.88 -17.14
C PRO A 337 21.56 -11.03 -17.43
N TYR A 338 21.54 -12.05 -16.57
CA TYR A 338 22.26 -13.29 -16.81
C TYR A 338 21.67 -14.01 -18.03
N LYS A 339 22.54 -14.52 -18.92
CA LYS A 339 22.12 -15.22 -20.13
C LYS A 339 21.85 -16.69 -19.81
N LEU A 340 20.64 -17.13 -20.04
CA LEU A 340 20.24 -18.52 -19.93
C LEU A 340 20.43 -19.21 -21.28
N GLU A 341 21.15 -20.36 -21.33
CA GLU A 341 21.45 -21.07 -22.59
C GLU A 341 20.24 -21.67 -23.29
N SER A 342 19.11 -21.81 -22.62
CA SER A 342 17.85 -22.19 -23.25
C SER A 342 17.40 -21.24 -24.34
N GLU A 343 18.01 -20.05 -24.46
CA GLU A 343 17.85 -19.16 -25.62
C GLU A 343 18.31 -19.80 -26.96
N LYS A 344 19.14 -20.84 -26.92
CA LYS A 344 19.63 -21.50 -28.14
C LYS A 344 18.67 -22.56 -28.72
N LYS A 345 17.62 -22.96 -27.99
CA LYS A 345 16.72 -24.07 -28.41
C LYS A 345 15.34 -23.67 -28.89
N GLY A 346 15.11 -22.40 -29.26
CA GLY A 346 13.87 -21.99 -29.94
C GLY A 346 12.62 -21.88 -29.04
N TYR A 347 12.75 -21.99 -27.75
CA TYR A 347 11.66 -21.66 -26.81
C TYR A 347 11.67 -20.16 -26.52
N VAL A 348 10.48 -19.53 -26.51
CA VAL A 348 10.32 -18.10 -26.23
C VAL A 348 10.74 -17.82 -24.80
N ILE A 349 11.99 -17.46 -24.59
CA ILE A 349 12.49 -17.00 -23.31
C ILE A 349 12.19 -15.50 -23.21
N ARG A 350 11.69 -15.09 -22.06
CA ARG A 350 11.47 -13.67 -21.79
C ARG A 350 12.82 -12.95 -21.77
N ASN A 351 13.02 -12.03 -22.71
CA ASN A 351 14.19 -11.17 -22.73
C ASN A 351 13.98 -10.03 -21.73
N TYR A 352 14.88 -9.88 -20.74
CA TYR A 352 14.78 -8.89 -19.68
C TYR A 352 15.61 -7.64 -20.03
N ALA A 353 15.12 -6.46 -19.69
CA ALA A 353 15.82 -5.20 -19.93
C ALA A 353 17.08 -5.04 -19.05
N ASN A 354 17.03 -5.55 -17.82
CA ASN A 354 18.11 -5.49 -16.84
C ASN A 354 17.99 -6.60 -15.77
N LEU A 355 19.01 -6.71 -14.92
CA LEU A 355 19.05 -7.68 -13.82
C LEU A 355 17.90 -7.50 -12.83
N LYS A 356 17.51 -6.26 -12.53
CA LYS A 356 16.36 -5.97 -11.65
C LYS A 356 15.08 -6.62 -12.19
N ALA A 357 14.78 -6.43 -13.46
CA ALA A 357 13.62 -7.04 -14.09
C ALA A 357 13.70 -8.58 -14.03
N GLN A 358 14.85 -9.17 -14.34
CA GLN A 358 15.06 -10.62 -14.28
C GLN A 358 14.79 -11.17 -12.89
N CYS A 359 15.32 -10.53 -11.83
CA CYS A 359 15.12 -10.96 -10.45
C CYS A 359 13.68 -10.78 -9.97
N TYR A 360 12.99 -9.70 -10.36
CA TYR A 360 11.57 -9.54 -10.07
C TYR A 360 10.71 -10.62 -10.74
N PHE A 361 10.99 -10.97 -11.98
CA PHE A 361 10.27 -12.05 -12.67
C PHE A 361 10.60 -13.43 -12.08
N LYS A 362 11.83 -13.60 -11.56
CA LYS A 362 12.20 -14.82 -10.81
C LYS A 362 11.47 -14.89 -9.48
N LEU A 363 11.31 -13.77 -8.77
CA LEU A 363 10.49 -13.72 -7.56
C LEU A 363 9.03 -14.10 -7.87
N LYS A 364 8.46 -13.53 -8.95
CA LYS A 364 7.13 -13.90 -9.42
C LYS A 364 6.99 -15.40 -9.65
N GLU A 365 7.94 -15.99 -10.37
CA GLU A 365 7.96 -17.44 -10.62
C GLU A 365 7.95 -18.26 -9.32
N MET A 366 8.74 -17.84 -8.31
CA MET A 366 8.79 -18.53 -7.02
C MET A 366 7.48 -18.39 -6.24
N MET A 367 6.83 -17.24 -6.33
CA MET A 367 5.52 -17.00 -5.71
C MET A 367 4.42 -17.81 -6.41
N GLU A 368 4.34 -17.81 -7.73
CA GLU A 368 3.38 -18.60 -8.52
C GLU A 368 3.49 -20.10 -8.22
N LYS A 369 4.72 -20.59 -8.06
CA LYS A 369 5.00 -21.99 -7.72
C LYS A 369 4.88 -22.32 -6.23
N ARG A 370 4.58 -21.32 -5.39
CA ARG A 370 4.53 -21.45 -3.92
C ARG A 370 5.81 -22.04 -3.31
N LEU A 371 6.96 -21.62 -3.82
CA LEU A 371 8.28 -22.08 -3.38
C LEU A 371 8.99 -21.09 -2.44
N ILE A 372 8.44 -19.93 -2.17
CA ILE A 372 9.01 -18.88 -1.34
C ILE A 372 8.03 -18.49 -0.24
N ARG A 373 8.58 -18.19 0.94
CA ARG A 373 7.81 -17.72 2.11
C ARG A 373 8.49 -16.54 2.78
N VAL A 374 7.70 -15.62 3.32
CA VAL A 374 8.18 -14.48 4.09
C VAL A 374 7.46 -14.40 5.43
N TYR A 375 8.23 -14.44 6.54
CA TYR A 375 7.70 -14.11 7.86
C TYR A 375 7.80 -12.61 8.09
N ALA A 376 6.67 -11.97 8.22
CA ALA A 376 6.55 -10.54 8.51
C ALA A 376 5.48 -10.30 9.57
N ASP A 377 5.72 -9.35 10.48
CA ASP A 377 4.68 -8.85 11.37
C ASP A 377 3.64 -8.01 10.60
N GLY A 378 2.53 -7.66 11.27
CA GLY A 378 1.42 -6.98 10.61
C GLY A 378 1.83 -5.69 9.87
N VAL A 379 2.72 -4.87 10.46
CA VAL A 379 3.16 -3.61 9.86
C VAL A 379 4.09 -3.83 8.67
N ILE A 380 5.04 -4.76 8.79
CA ILE A 380 5.97 -5.10 7.71
C ILE A 380 5.21 -5.84 6.59
N ARG A 381 4.31 -6.75 6.95
CA ARG A 381 3.44 -7.46 5.99
C ARG A 381 2.66 -6.46 5.15
N ASP A 382 2.02 -5.48 5.79
CA ASP A 382 1.22 -4.47 5.09
C ASP A 382 2.05 -3.63 4.12
N LYS A 383 3.24 -3.19 4.55
CA LYS A 383 4.15 -2.42 3.71
C LYS A 383 4.67 -3.22 2.52
N LEU A 384 5.10 -4.45 2.76
CA LEU A 384 5.60 -5.34 1.70
C LEU A 384 4.49 -5.68 0.70
N SER A 385 3.26 -5.97 1.17
CA SER A 385 2.11 -6.21 0.31
C SER A 385 1.80 -4.99 -0.56
N GLU A 386 1.76 -3.78 0.03
CA GLU A 386 1.52 -2.54 -0.72
C GLU A 386 2.61 -2.31 -1.78
N GLU A 387 3.88 -2.56 -1.46
CA GLU A 387 4.98 -2.44 -2.42
C GLU A 387 4.83 -3.42 -3.57
N LEU A 388 4.61 -4.71 -3.30
CA LEU A 388 4.45 -5.74 -4.33
C LEU A 388 3.22 -5.50 -5.21
N GLU A 389 2.08 -5.11 -4.62
CA GLU A 389 0.86 -4.79 -5.36
C GLU A 389 1.02 -3.62 -6.34
N ASN A 390 1.98 -2.77 -6.11
CA ASN A 390 2.21 -1.56 -6.90
C ASN A 390 3.39 -1.66 -7.88
N ILE A 391 3.97 -2.83 -8.07
CA ILE A 391 5.01 -3.06 -9.08
C ILE A 391 4.35 -3.36 -10.43
N PHE A 392 4.69 -2.56 -11.44
CA PHE A 392 4.13 -2.69 -12.79
C PHE A 392 5.17 -3.11 -13.81
N ILE A 393 4.72 -3.87 -14.79
CA ILE A 393 5.48 -4.17 -16.01
C ILE A 393 5.31 -2.97 -16.93
N THR A 394 6.40 -2.31 -17.29
CA THR A 394 6.40 -1.24 -18.29
C THR A 394 6.78 -1.84 -19.63
N GLY A 395 5.82 -1.88 -20.54
CA GLY A 395 6.00 -2.14 -21.98
C GLY A 395 7.03 -3.21 -22.39
N ILE A 396 6.81 -3.75 -23.56
CA ILE A 396 7.86 -4.48 -24.27
C ILE A 396 8.62 -3.40 -25.06
N ASP A 397 9.90 -3.22 -24.76
CA ASP A 397 10.78 -2.34 -25.52
C ASP A 397 10.80 -2.72 -27.00
N THR A 398 11.27 -1.84 -27.89
CA THR A 398 11.45 -2.10 -29.32
C THR A 398 12.22 -3.39 -29.61
N ASP A 399 13.03 -3.85 -28.66
CA ASP A 399 13.79 -5.12 -28.72
C ASP A 399 13.08 -6.30 -28.02
N TRP A 400 11.78 -6.22 -27.74
CA TRP A 400 10.99 -7.26 -27.05
C TRP A 400 11.47 -7.57 -25.63
N LYS A 401 12.17 -6.63 -24.97
CA LYS A 401 12.65 -6.78 -23.59
C LYS A 401 11.60 -6.37 -22.59
N VAL A 402 11.38 -7.23 -21.62
CA VAL A 402 10.43 -6.97 -20.52
C VAL A 402 11.13 -6.13 -19.45
N LYS A 403 10.50 -5.04 -19.04
CA LYS A 403 11.01 -4.13 -18.01
C LYS A 403 10.00 -3.99 -16.87
N VAL A 404 10.52 -3.91 -15.64
CA VAL A 404 9.75 -3.45 -14.47
C VAL A 404 9.92 -1.93 -14.38
N GLU A 405 8.87 -1.24 -13.94
CA GLU A 405 8.87 0.21 -13.84
C GLU A 405 10.01 0.76 -12.96
N ASP A 406 10.36 2.02 -13.19
CA ASP A 406 11.42 2.67 -12.42
C ASP A 406 11.00 2.94 -10.97
N LYS A 407 11.92 2.75 -10.00
CA LYS A 407 11.72 3.01 -8.56
C LYS A 407 11.09 4.39 -8.29
N LYS A 408 11.34 5.38 -9.15
CA LYS A 408 10.78 6.74 -9.04
C LYS A 408 9.27 6.79 -9.23
N GLU A 409 8.73 6.03 -10.17
CA GLU A 409 7.28 6.01 -10.42
C GLU A 409 6.55 5.25 -9.30
N LEU A 410 7.10 4.13 -8.86
CA LEU A 410 6.59 3.41 -7.71
C LEU A 410 6.63 4.28 -6.44
N LYS A 411 7.76 4.98 -6.17
CA LYS A 411 7.90 5.90 -5.03
C LYS A 411 6.85 7.03 -5.05
N LYS A 412 6.50 7.56 -6.22
CA LYS A 412 5.41 8.56 -6.34
C LYS A 412 4.04 7.95 -5.98
N ARG A 413 3.78 6.71 -6.38
CA ARG A 413 2.50 6.03 -6.19
C ARG A 413 2.25 5.67 -4.74
N ILE A 414 3.23 5.05 -4.06
CA ILE A 414 3.11 4.62 -2.66
C ILE A 414 3.66 5.66 -1.66
N ASN A 415 4.18 6.80 -2.17
CA ASN A 415 4.74 7.92 -1.41
C ASN A 415 5.91 7.55 -0.47
N ARG A 416 6.62 6.47 -0.76
CA ARG A 416 7.82 6.00 -0.07
C ARG A 416 8.65 5.10 -0.98
N SER A 417 9.88 4.79 -0.58
CA SER A 417 10.73 3.83 -1.29
C SER A 417 10.22 2.39 -1.09
N PRO A 418 10.27 1.51 -2.11
CA PRO A 418 9.88 0.10 -2.01
C PRO A 418 11.02 -0.77 -1.44
N ASP A 419 11.54 -0.41 -0.27
CA ASP A 419 12.76 -0.97 0.28
C ASP A 419 12.57 -2.45 0.71
N PHE A 420 11.35 -2.85 1.12
CA PHE A 420 11.05 -4.25 1.47
C PHE A 420 10.97 -5.14 0.24
N ALA A 421 10.29 -4.70 -0.82
CA ALA A 421 10.18 -5.47 -2.05
C ALA A 421 11.53 -5.63 -2.76
N ASP A 422 12.35 -4.55 -2.81
CA ASP A 422 13.70 -4.60 -3.36
C ASP A 422 14.58 -5.56 -2.54
N ALA A 423 14.56 -5.52 -1.19
CA ALA A 423 15.33 -6.43 -0.34
C ALA A 423 14.93 -7.91 -0.52
N ILE A 424 13.64 -8.21 -0.69
CA ILE A 424 13.15 -9.57 -1.00
C ILE A 424 13.61 -10.00 -2.38
N MET A 425 13.49 -9.13 -3.38
CA MET A 425 13.86 -9.43 -4.77
C MET A 425 15.36 -9.70 -4.93
N PHE A 426 16.24 -9.03 -4.19
CA PHE A 426 17.69 -9.25 -4.28
C PHE A 426 18.10 -10.68 -3.97
N ARG A 427 17.36 -11.40 -3.10
CA ARG A 427 17.61 -12.84 -2.83
C ARG A 427 17.58 -13.68 -4.11
N MET A 428 16.83 -13.25 -5.12
CA MET A 428 16.65 -14.01 -6.36
C MET A 428 17.91 -14.09 -7.21
N ILE A 429 18.91 -13.20 -7.01
CA ILE A 429 20.16 -13.23 -7.76
C ILE A 429 20.85 -14.59 -7.66
N PHE A 430 20.87 -15.21 -6.46
CA PHE A 430 21.50 -16.49 -6.25
C PHE A 430 20.83 -17.63 -7.03
N LEU A 431 19.53 -17.53 -7.30
CA LEU A 431 18.82 -18.50 -8.15
C LEU A 431 19.11 -18.30 -9.62
N VAL A 432 19.29 -17.05 -10.05
CA VAL A 432 19.61 -16.72 -11.44
C VAL A 432 21.06 -17.11 -11.76
N GLU A 433 22.01 -16.84 -10.84
CA GLU A 433 23.41 -17.25 -10.98
C GLU A 433 23.60 -18.77 -11.02
N GLN A 434 22.85 -19.53 -10.19
CA GLN A 434 22.90 -21.00 -10.22
C GLN A 434 22.45 -21.56 -11.55
N LEU A 435 21.39 -21.01 -12.16
CA LEU A 435 20.92 -21.44 -13.47
C LEU A 435 22.00 -21.26 -14.55
N GLU A 436 22.73 -20.14 -14.53
CA GLU A 436 23.82 -19.89 -15.47
C GLU A 436 25.00 -20.89 -15.25
N GLN A 437 25.33 -21.19 -13.99
CA GLN A 437 26.42 -22.13 -13.66
C GLN A 437 26.07 -23.56 -14.01
N ASP A 438 24.86 -24.01 -13.73
CA ASP A 438 24.38 -25.36 -14.05
C ASP A 438 24.35 -25.59 -15.56
N GLU A 439 23.91 -24.61 -16.34
CA GLU A 439 23.91 -24.70 -17.79
C GLU A 439 25.33 -24.73 -18.38
N ASN A 440 26.27 -23.96 -17.82
CA ASN A 440 27.68 -23.98 -18.22
C ASN A 440 28.41 -25.28 -17.82
N SER A 441 27.93 -26.00 -16.80
CA SER A 441 28.47 -27.30 -16.37
C SER A 441 28.02 -28.47 -17.27
N PHE A 442 26.91 -28.30 -18.01
CA PHE A 442 26.37 -29.27 -18.95
C PHE A 442 27.00 -29.23 -20.36
N THR A 443 27.94 -28.32 -20.61
CA THR A 443 28.68 -28.27 -21.89
C THR A 443 29.82 -29.27 -22.00
N GLY A 444 29.86 -30.30 -21.16
CA GLY A 444 30.60 -31.50 -21.41
C GLY A 444 30.02 -32.21 -22.64
N THR A 445 30.76 -32.21 -23.74
CA THR A 445 30.47 -32.94 -24.97
C THR A 445 30.24 -34.43 -24.64
N TYR A 446 28.98 -34.84 -24.56
CA TYR A 446 28.65 -36.26 -24.77
C TYR A 446 28.69 -36.49 -26.29
N GLU A 447 29.78 -36.99 -26.79
CA GLU A 447 29.78 -37.70 -28.06
C GLU A 447 28.89 -38.94 -27.88
N VAL A 448 27.69 -38.87 -28.41
CA VAL A 448 26.83 -40.05 -28.51
C VAL A 448 27.44 -40.91 -29.59
N ASP A 449 28.06 -42.00 -29.18
CA ASP A 449 28.52 -43.05 -30.08
C ASP A 449 27.29 -43.73 -30.72
N TRP A 450 26.93 -43.26 -31.90
CA TRP A 450 25.80 -43.73 -32.67
C TRP A 450 25.98 -45.18 -33.19
N ASP A 451 27.21 -45.70 -33.17
CA ASP A 451 27.50 -47.03 -33.64
C ASP A 451 27.12 -48.12 -32.63
N SER A 452 26.90 -47.76 -31.36
CA SER A 452 26.47 -48.70 -30.34
C SER A 452 24.94 -48.91 -30.21
N ILE A 453 24.11 -48.19 -30.99
CA ILE A 453 22.64 -48.26 -30.94
C ILE A 453 22.08 -49.06 -32.13
N LEU A 454 22.91 -49.52 -33.08
CA LEU A 454 22.48 -50.20 -34.29
C LEU A 454 22.90 -51.68 -34.34
N TYR A 455 23.09 -52.35 -33.20
CA TYR A 455 23.19 -53.81 -33.14
C TYR A 455 22.30 -54.39 -32.03
#